data_16126b7678bb6eedad7b14efb33f5b58
#
_entry.id   16126b7678bb6eedad7b14efb33f5b58
#
_cell.length_a   1.000
_cell.length_b   1.000
_cell.length_c   1.000
_cell.angle_alpha   90.00
_cell.angle_beta   90.00
_cell.angle_gamma   90.00
#
_symmetry.space_group_name_H-M   'P 1'
#
loop_
_entity.id
_entity.type
_entity.pdbx_description
1 polymer ?
#
loop_
_entity_poly.entity_id
_entity_poly.type
_entity_poly.pdbx_seq_one_letter_code
_entity_poly.pdbx_strand_id
1 'polypeptide(L)'
;MENLSIIILFLFVLFTLLGTGVWVGLALMGVAWVGMELFTSRPVGDVMLTTIWSASSSWTLTALPLFIWMGEILFRTRLSQDMFTGLSPWMARLPGGLVHTNIVGCTVFAAVSGSSAATLTTVGKMSIPELRKRKYPEPMIIGTLAGAATLGLMIPPSLTLIVYGVTINESITKLFFAGIVPGLVLAAMFMGYVAVYSKVSKSWHPLSEPVMSLSEKLRNSRFLIPVLLLISIVIGSMYLGFATATEAAAFGVIGGLVLAASQGTLSAKTFAQSLMGATRTSAMIALILAGAAFLSLSMGFTGLPRALANLIAEWKLSQFELLMVLLIFYIILGCFLDGISSVVLTMAVVEPMVRQAGIDLIWFGIFIVVVVEMAQITPPIGFNLFVLQGMTNHEMSFISRASIPMFLIMVLMVFVLILFPDLATWLPENMRPGPS
;
A
#
# COMPACT_ATOMS: atom_id res chain seq x y z
N MET A 1 -10.13 -35.38 6.80
CA MET A 1 -9.73 -35.63 5.40
C MET A 1 -10.55 -34.80 4.42
N GLU A 2 -11.84 -34.56 4.65
CA GLU A 2 -12.70 -33.73 3.78
C GLU A 2 -12.17 -32.29 3.60
N ASN A 3 -11.77 -31.63 4.69
CA ASN A 3 -11.27 -30.25 4.61
C ASN A 3 -9.99 -30.11 3.75
N LEU A 4 -9.09 -31.10 3.77
CA LEU A 4 -7.86 -31.08 2.98
C LEU A 4 -8.17 -31.22 1.48
N SER A 5 -9.13 -32.06 1.12
CA SER A 5 -9.57 -32.23 -0.28
C SER A 5 -10.23 -30.95 -0.82
N ILE A 6 -11.01 -30.24 0.01
CA ILE A 6 -11.61 -28.94 -0.36
C ILE A 6 -10.52 -27.90 -0.62
N ILE A 7 -9.53 -27.81 0.27
CA ILE A 7 -8.39 -26.87 0.10
C ILE A 7 -7.64 -27.16 -1.20
N ILE A 8 -7.29 -28.45 -1.42
CA ILE A 8 -6.57 -28.86 -2.63
C ILE A 8 -7.38 -28.53 -3.89
N LEU A 9 -8.68 -28.80 -3.87
CA LEU A 9 -9.57 -28.47 -5.00
C LEU A 9 -9.59 -26.96 -5.28
N PHE A 10 -9.79 -26.13 -4.25
CA PHE A 10 -9.84 -24.68 -4.41
C PHE A 10 -8.52 -24.11 -4.92
N LEU A 11 -7.39 -24.56 -4.38
CA LEU A 11 -6.07 -24.19 -4.86
C LEU A 11 -5.82 -24.68 -6.30
N PHE A 12 -6.21 -25.89 -6.63
CA PHE A 12 -6.06 -26.44 -7.98
C PHE A 12 -6.86 -25.61 -9.01
N VAL A 13 -8.14 -25.33 -8.73
CA VAL A 13 -8.97 -24.47 -9.61
C VAL A 13 -8.38 -23.07 -9.72
N LEU A 14 -7.99 -22.48 -8.60
CA LEU A 14 -7.41 -21.13 -8.56
C LEU A 14 -6.13 -21.05 -9.42
N PHE A 15 -5.17 -21.93 -9.16
CA PHE A 15 -3.90 -21.91 -9.91
C PHE A 15 -4.08 -22.29 -11.38
N THR A 16 -5.03 -23.14 -11.70
CA THR A 16 -5.37 -23.45 -13.10
C THR A 16 -5.90 -22.19 -13.80
N LEU A 17 -6.88 -21.50 -13.21
CA LEU A 17 -7.44 -20.28 -13.78
C LEU A 17 -6.40 -19.16 -13.90
N LEU A 18 -5.61 -18.93 -12.86
CA LEU A 18 -4.54 -17.92 -12.90
C LEU A 18 -3.44 -18.30 -13.91
N GLY A 19 -3.06 -19.57 -13.99
CA GLY A 19 -2.04 -20.07 -14.92
C GLY A 19 -2.46 -19.97 -16.39
N THR A 20 -3.76 -19.96 -16.68
CA THR A 20 -4.30 -19.71 -18.02
C THR A 20 -4.47 -18.22 -18.36
N GLY A 21 -4.07 -17.32 -17.44
CA GLY A 21 -4.11 -15.87 -17.65
C GLY A 21 -5.47 -15.24 -17.38
N VAL A 22 -6.38 -15.93 -16.69
CA VAL A 22 -7.66 -15.37 -16.25
C VAL A 22 -7.41 -14.29 -15.18
N TRP A 23 -8.10 -13.17 -15.29
CA TRP A 23 -7.99 -12.08 -14.30
C TRP A 23 -8.35 -12.56 -12.89
N VAL A 24 -7.61 -12.09 -11.90
CA VAL A 24 -7.75 -12.50 -10.49
C VAL A 24 -9.21 -12.47 -10.01
N GLY A 25 -9.95 -11.39 -10.24
CA GLY A 25 -11.35 -11.29 -9.85
C GLY A 25 -12.24 -12.37 -10.47
N LEU A 26 -12.03 -12.69 -11.74
CA LEU A 26 -12.77 -13.77 -12.42
C LEU A 26 -12.31 -15.15 -11.95
N ALA A 27 -11.04 -15.34 -11.66
CA ALA A 27 -10.52 -16.58 -11.09
C ALA A 27 -11.15 -16.86 -9.71
N LEU A 28 -11.26 -15.83 -8.85
CA LEU A 28 -11.95 -15.93 -7.56
C LEU A 28 -13.43 -16.31 -7.72
N MET A 29 -14.13 -15.68 -8.69
CA MET A 29 -15.53 -16.04 -9.00
C MET A 29 -15.64 -17.48 -9.49
N GLY A 30 -14.71 -17.94 -10.32
CA GLY A 30 -14.66 -19.32 -10.81
C GLY A 30 -14.47 -20.35 -9.69
N VAL A 31 -13.53 -20.09 -8.77
CA VAL A 31 -13.33 -20.94 -7.58
C VAL A 31 -14.59 -20.96 -6.71
N ALA A 32 -15.19 -19.78 -6.46
CA ALA A 32 -16.42 -19.67 -5.69
C ALA A 32 -17.58 -20.43 -6.33
N TRP A 33 -17.72 -20.33 -7.65
CA TRP A 33 -18.73 -21.06 -8.42
C TRP A 33 -18.58 -22.56 -8.24
N VAL A 34 -17.37 -23.10 -8.46
CA VAL A 34 -17.08 -24.54 -8.29
C VAL A 34 -17.38 -24.96 -6.84
N GLY A 35 -16.99 -24.15 -5.86
CA GLY A 35 -17.29 -24.44 -4.45
C GLY A 35 -18.79 -24.48 -4.15
N MET A 36 -19.54 -23.51 -4.66
CA MET A 36 -21.00 -23.49 -4.47
C MET A 36 -21.70 -24.67 -5.14
N GLU A 37 -21.30 -25.01 -6.38
CA GLU A 37 -21.89 -26.10 -7.15
C GLU A 37 -21.67 -27.47 -6.50
N LEU A 38 -20.47 -27.67 -5.95
CA LEU A 38 -20.10 -28.98 -5.37
C LEU A 38 -20.55 -29.18 -3.92
N PHE A 39 -20.62 -28.10 -3.13
CA PHE A 39 -20.83 -28.20 -1.68
C PHE A 39 -22.15 -27.61 -1.18
N THR A 40 -23.00 -27.06 -2.06
CA THR A 40 -24.29 -26.51 -1.66
C THR A 40 -25.40 -26.89 -2.65
N SER A 41 -26.65 -26.85 -2.18
CA SER A 41 -27.84 -27.01 -3.04
C SER A 41 -28.47 -25.66 -3.44
N ARG A 42 -27.80 -24.54 -3.19
CA ARG A 42 -28.31 -23.19 -3.47
C ARG A 42 -28.09 -22.81 -4.94
N PRO A 43 -29.00 -22.00 -5.54
CA PRO A 43 -28.82 -21.53 -6.91
C PRO A 43 -27.61 -20.60 -7.00
N VAL A 44 -26.53 -21.09 -7.60
CA VAL A 44 -25.21 -20.41 -7.62
C VAL A 44 -25.30 -19.04 -8.29
N GLY A 45 -26.05 -18.93 -9.39
CA GLY A 45 -26.22 -17.66 -10.13
C GLY A 45 -26.89 -16.57 -9.31
N ASP A 46 -27.97 -16.88 -8.59
CA ASP A 46 -28.70 -15.92 -7.77
C ASP A 46 -27.85 -15.45 -6.58
N VAL A 47 -27.15 -16.40 -5.93
CA VAL A 47 -26.23 -16.09 -4.84
C VAL A 47 -25.08 -15.23 -5.32
N MET A 48 -24.50 -15.52 -6.48
CA MET A 48 -23.43 -14.72 -7.06
C MET A 48 -23.90 -13.29 -7.35
N LEU A 49 -25.06 -13.13 -8.04
CA LEU A 49 -25.59 -11.82 -8.39
C LEU A 49 -25.90 -10.96 -7.16
N THR A 50 -26.56 -11.52 -6.16
CA THR A 50 -26.89 -10.80 -4.92
C THR A 50 -25.65 -10.42 -4.13
N THR A 51 -24.65 -11.29 -4.09
CA THR A 51 -23.37 -11.01 -3.39
C THR A 51 -22.56 -9.94 -4.10
N ILE A 52 -22.41 -10.04 -5.42
CA ILE A 52 -21.71 -9.04 -6.23
C ILE A 52 -22.40 -7.69 -6.11
N TRP A 53 -23.73 -7.65 -6.21
CA TRP A 53 -24.50 -6.42 -6.05
C TRP A 53 -24.28 -5.79 -4.68
N SER A 54 -24.42 -6.56 -3.62
CA SER A 54 -24.20 -6.10 -2.23
C SER A 54 -22.79 -5.56 -2.02
N ALA A 55 -21.77 -6.30 -2.49
CA ALA A 55 -20.38 -5.89 -2.37
C ALA A 55 -20.06 -4.61 -3.19
N SER A 56 -20.70 -4.45 -4.37
CA SER A 56 -20.42 -3.33 -5.27
C SER A 56 -21.21 -2.07 -4.94
N SER A 57 -22.35 -2.18 -4.24
CA SER A 57 -23.23 -1.04 -3.91
C SER A 57 -22.89 -0.38 -2.56
N SER A 58 -21.81 -0.76 -1.91
CA SER A 58 -21.37 -0.16 -0.64
C SER A 58 -20.94 1.30 -0.83
N TRP A 59 -21.56 2.23 -0.05
CA TRP A 59 -21.17 3.64 -0.03
C TRP A 59 -19.68 3.84 0.32
N THR A 60 -19.17 3.02 1.23
CA THR A 60 -17.78 3.06 1.68
C THR A 60 -16.78 2.83 0.54
N LEU A 61 -17.17 2.03 -0.47
CA LEU A 61 -16.34 1.82 -1.66
C LEU A 61 -16.17 3.08 -2.52
N THR A 62 -17.04 4.09 -2.41
CA THR A 62 -16.94 5.33 -3.18
C THR A 62 -15.67 6.11 -2.86
N ALA A 63 -15.10 5.95 -1.66
CA ALA A 63 -13.81 6.53 -1.31
C ALA A 63 -12.67 6.06 -2.26
N LEU A 64 -12.71 4.79 -2.68
CA LEU A 64 -11.66 4.17 -3.49
C LEU A 64 -11.45 4.88 -4.84
N PRO A 65 -12.45 5.00 -5.74
CA PRO A 65 -12.27 5.68 -7.03
C PRO A 65 -11.91 7.16 -6.87
N LEU A 66 -12.38 7.84 -5.83
CA LEU A 66 -12.05 9.23 -5.58
C LEU A 66 -10.59 9.42 -5.17
N PHE A 67 -10.07 8.62 -4.24
CA PHE A 67 -8.64 8.68 -3.88
C PHE A 67 -7.73 8.27 -5.04
N ILE A 68 -8.11 7.27 -5.82
CA ILE A 68 -7.38 6.89 -7.03
C ILE A 68 -7.34 8.07 -8.01
N TRP A 69 -8.49 8.73 -8.22
CA TRP A 69 -8.55 9.87 -9.15
C TRP A 69 -7.76 11.07 -8.64
N MET A 70 -7.80 11.36 -7.34
CA MET A 70 -6.92 12.37 -6.73
C MET A 70 -5.44 12.08 -7.05
N GLY A 71 -4.99 10.85 -6.82
CA GLY A 71 -3.62 10.41 -7.12
C GLY A 71 -3.28 10.55 -8.62
N GLU A 72 -4.20 10.15 -9.51
CA GLU A 72 -4.06 10.24 -10.97
C GLU A 72 -3.97 11.70 -11.48
N ILE A 73 -4.71 12.63 -10.84
CA ILE A 73 -4.60 14.05 -11.13
C ILE A 73 -3.22 14.56 -10.72
N LEU A 74 -2.82 14.31 -9.48
CA LEU A 74 -1.57 14.82 -8.89
C LEU A 74 -0.32 14.24 -9.57
N PHE A 75 -0.39 13.00 -10.03
CA PHE A 75 0.67 12.38 -10.83
C PHE A 75 1.00 13.15 -12.13
N ARG A 76 0.00 13.87 -12.69
CA ARG A 76 0.15 14.67 -13.93
C ARG A 76 0.49 16.13 -13.68
N THR A 77 0.65 16.53 -12.43
CA THR A 77 1.09 17.89 -12.05
C THR A 77 2.62 17.97 -11.95
N ARG A 78 3.14 19.14 -11.63
CA ARG A 78 4.58 19.33 -11.34
C ARG A 78 4.98 18.88 -9.94
N LEU A 79 4.12 18.15 -9.24
CA LEU A 79 4.26 17.82 -7.83
C LEU A 79 5.62 17.21 -7.48
N SER A 80 6.08 16.22 -8.24
CA SER A 80 7.36 15.55 -7.95
C SER A 80 8.55 16.50 -8.12
N GLN A 81 8.51 17.41 -9.10
CA GLN A 81 9.53 18.41 -9.32
C GLN A 81 9.55 19.47 -8.21
N ASP A 82 8.38 19.92 -7.82
CA ASP A 82 8.20 20.90 -6.74
C ASP A 82 8.66 20.30 -5.40
N MET A 83 8.33 19.03 -5.16
CA MET A 83 8.78 18.31 -3.95
C MET A 83 10.29 18.17 -3.89
N PHE A 84 10.94 17.75 -4.97
CA PHE A 84 12.40 17.62 -5.00
C PHE A 84 13.06 18.99 -4.75
N THR A 85 12.58 20.03 -5.43
CA THR A 85 13.08 21.41 -5.26
C THR A 85 12.92 21.91 -3.83
N GLY A 86 11.78 21.63 -3.21
CA GLY A 86 11.48 22.06 -1.84
C GLY A 86 12.23 21.28 -0.78
N LEU A 87 12.42 19.96 -0.96
CA LEU A 87 13.04 19.06 0.02
C LEU A 87 14.58 19.08 -0.03
N SER A 88 15.18 19.16 -1.24
CA SER A 88 16.63 19.03 -1.43
C SER A 88 17.46 19.94 -0.53
N PRO A 89 17.14 21.23 -0.33
CA PRO A 89 17.95 22.11 0.52
C PRO A 89 17.98 21.72 2.01
N TRP A 90 16.96 20.99 2.47
CA TRP A 90 16.88 20.50 3.83
C TRP A 90 17.63 19.19 4.01
N MET A 91 17.51 18.30 3.03
CA MET A 91 18.14 16.98 3.07
C MET A 91 19.65 17.04 2.86
N ALA A 92 20.14 18.00 2.08
CA ALA A 92 21.57 18.14 1.75
C ALA A 92 22.50 18.19 2.97
N ARG A 93 22.03 18.64 4.13
CA ARG A 93 22.81 18.73 5.37
C ARG A 93 22.77 17.48 6.23
N LEU A 94 21.86 16.56 5.97
CA LEU A 94 21.78 15.30 6.73
C LEU A 94 22.91 14.36 6.31
N PRO A 95 23.42 13.53 7.24
CA PRO A 95 24.31 12.44 6.86
C PRO A 95 23.59 11.53 5.86
N GLY A 96 24.14 11.38 4.63
CA GLY A 96 23.45 10.71 3.54
C GLY A 96 22.90 11.66 2.46
N GLY A 97 22.83 12.96 2.75
CA GLY A 97 22.53 14.01 1.77
C GLY A 97 21.21 13.81 1.05
N LEU A 98 21.22 14.02 -0.25
CA LEU A 98 19.99 14.01 -1.08
C LEU A 98 19.34 12.62 -1.26
N VAL A 99 19.97 11.52 -0.83
CA VAL A 99 19.31 10.21 -0.83
C VAL A 99 18.06 10.22 0.08
N HIS A 100 18.07 11.05 1.15
CA HIS A 100 16.89 11.25 1.99
C HIS A 100 15.69 11.82 1.22
N THR A 101 15.90 12.49 0.07
CA THR A 101 14.78 12.98 -0.76
C THR A 101 13.96 11.83 -1.35
N ASN A 102 14.55 10.64 -1.55
CA ASN A 102 13.78 9.45 -1.94
C ASN A 102 12.78 9.08 -0.83
N ILE A 103 13.26 9.04 0.43
CA ILE A 103 12.44 8.58 1.56
C ILE A 103 11.38 9.63 1.89
N VAL A 104 11.77 10.88 2.13
CA VAL A 104 10.82 11.95 2.46
C VAL A 104 9.89 12.25 1.29
N GLY A 105 10.42 12.24 0.07
CA GLY A 105 9.63 12.39 -1.15
C GLY A 105 8.58 11.30 -1.32
N CYS A 106 8.96 10.04 -1.12
CA CYS A 106 8.00 8.92 -1.13
C CYS A 106 6.99 9.03 0.03
N THR A 107 7.41 9.45 1.23
CA THR A 107 6.53 9.67 2.38
C THR A 107 5.44 10.71 2.07
N VAL A 108 5.83 11.86 1.52
CA VAL A 108 4.88 12.93 1.16
C VAL A 108 4.01 12.52 -0.02
N PHE A 109 4.60 11.88 -1.05
CA PHE A 109 3.84 11.44 -2.21
C PHE A 109 2.90 10.29 -1.89
N ALA A 110 3.26 9.42 -0.95
CA ALA A 110 2.40 8.36 -0.41
C ALA A 110 1.05 8.93 0.07
N ALA A 111 1.11 10.04 0.82
CA ALA A 111 -0.08 10.72 1.35
C ALA A 111 -1.04 11.29 0.29
N VAL A 112 -0.72 11.16 -0.99
CA VAL A 112 -1.60 11.59 -2.09
C VAL A 112 -1.81 10.52 -3.17
N SER A 113 -0.95 9.49 -3.24
CA SER A 113 -1.02 8.49 -4.31
C SER A 113 -1.76 7.22 -3.91
N GLY A 114 -1.63 6.81 -2.66
CA GLY A 114 -2.18 5.56 -2.14
C GLY A 114 -1.64 4.29 -2.81
N SER A 115 -0.55 4.40 -3.58
CA SER A 115 0.00 3.31 -4.41
C SER A 115 1.53 3.29 -4.36
N SER A 116 2.09 2.14 -4.04
CA SER A 116 3.54 1.90 -4.01
C SER A 116 4.19 2.15 -5.39
N ALA A 117 3.62 1.58 -6.45
CA ALA A 117 4.12 1.73 -7.81
C ALA A 117 4.04 3.17 -8.35
N ALA A 118 2.96 3.89 -8.05
CA ALA A 118 2.80 5.30 -8.43
C ALA A 118 3.81 6.16 -7.68
N THR A 119 4.01 5.93 -6.39
CA THR A 119 5.02 6.59 -5.57
C THR A 119 6.42 6.35 -6.12
N LEU A 120 6.76 5.09 -6.41
CA LEU A 120 8.03 4.68 -6.97
C LEU A 120 8.33 5.39 -8.31
N THR A 121 7.39 5.30 -9.25
CA THR A 121 7.59 5.87 -10.59
C THR A 121 7.68 7.39 -10.57
N THR A 122 6.89 8.05 -9.74
CA THR A 122 6.86 9.51 -9.67
C THR A 122 8.12 10.09 -9.04
N VAL A 123 8.47 9.58 -7.86
CA VAL A 123 9.67 10.05 -7.15
C VAL A 123 10.93 9.62 -7.91
N GLY A 124 10.96 8.37 -8.41
CA GLY A 124 12.12 7.82 -9.10
C GLY A 124 12.46 8.52 -10.42
N LYS A 125 11.46 8.91 -11.23
CA LYS A 125 11.68 9.66 -12.47
C LYS A 125 12.49 10.93 -12.24
N MET A 126 12.34 11.53 -11.08
CA MET A 126 13.00 12.77 -10.74
C MET A 126 14.30 12.54 -9.98
N SER A 127 14.27 11.70 -8.95
CA SER A 127 15.40 11.52 -8.04
C SER A 127 16.55 10.73 -8.67
N ILE A 128 16.26 9.70 -9.50
CA ILE A 128 17.30 8.86 -10.11
C ILE A 128 18.29 9.70 -10.95
N PRO A 129 17.84 10.50 -11.94
CA PRO A 129 18.77 11.32 -12.74
C PRO A 129 19.55 12.33 -11.89
N GLU A 130 18.87 12.97 -10.93
CA GLU A 130 19.48 13.98 -10.07
C GLU A 130 20.53 13.41 -9.12
N LEU A 131 20.27 12.24 -8.52
CA LEU A 131 21.23 11.57 -7.64
C LEU A 131 22.41 10.98 -8.43
N ARG A 132 22.17 10.41 -9.62
CA ARG A 132 23.22 9.94 -10.52
C ARG A 132 24.16 11.07 -10.96
N LYS A 133 23.60 12.22 -11.35
CA LYS A 133 24.37 13.41 -11.72
C LYS A 133 25.30 13.86 -10.59
N ARG A 134 24.89 13.68 -9.34
CA ARG A 134 25.65 14.01 -8.13
C ARG A 134 26.52 12.88 -7.62
N LYS A 135 26.65 11.78 -8.37
CA LYS A 135 27.51 10.63 -8.08
C LYS A 135 27.17 9.90 -6.75
N TYR A 136 25.91 9.86 -6.36
CA TYR A 136 25.48 9.00 -5.27
C TYR A 136 25.62 7.53 -5.64
N PRO A 137 25.93 6.62 -4.68
CA PRO A 137 26.08 5.20 -4.96
C PRO A 137 24.79 4.58 -5.49
N GLU A 138 24.87 3.92 -6.64
CA GLU A 138 23.72 3.33 -7.33
C GLU A 138 22.89 2.35 -6.45
N PRO A 139 23.49 1.46 -5.62
CA PRO A 139 22.72 0.61 -4.73
C PRO A 139 21.87 1.40 -3.71
N MET A 140 22.37 2.59 -3.27
CA MET A 140 21.62 3.43 -2.35
C MET A 140 20.46 4.15 -3.03
N ILE A 141 20.65 4.62 -4.26
CA ILE A 141 19.58 5.22 -5.06
C ILE A 141 18.44 4.22 -5.22
N ILE A 142 18.78 3.01 -5.69
CA ILE A 142 17.80 1.96 -6.01
C ILE A 142 17.18 1.38 -4.74
N GLY A 143 17.99 1.00 -3.76
CA GLY A 143 17.51 0.39 -2.52
C GLY A 143 16.59 1.31 -1.72
N THR A 144 16.99 2.59 -1.54
CA THR A 144 16.14 3.55 -0.82
C THR A 144 14.85 3.84 -1.53
N LEU A 145 14.86 3.86 -2.86
CA LEU A 145 13.67 4.09 -3.66
C LEU A 145 12.73 2.87 -3.60
N ALA A 146 13.29 1.64 -3.67
CA ALA A 146 12.52 0.40 -3.49
C ALA A 146 11.81 0.37 -2.14
N GLY A 147 12.57 0.59 -1.06
CA GLY A 147 12.01 0.57 0.30
C GLY A 147 11.06 1.73 0.55
N ALA A 148 11.43 2.97 0.23
CA ALA A 148 10.59 4.12 0.50
C ALA A 148 9.27 4.13 -0.29
N ALA A 149 9.25 3.53 -1.48
CA ALA A 149 8.02 3.41 -2.27
C ALA A 149 6.94 2.58 -1.55
N THR A 150 7.33 1.63 -0.72
CA THR A 150 6.40 0.80 0.07
C THR A 150 5.56 1.64 1.05
N LEU A 151 6.04 2.81 1.47
CA LEU A 151 5.25 3.75 2.26
C LEU A 151 3.97 4.21 1.53
N GLY A 152 3.92 4.05 0.19
CA GLY A 152 2.77 4.38 -0.64
C GLY A 152 1.48 3.63 -0.34
N LEU A 153 1.56 2.45 0.30
CA LEU A 153 0.38 1.72 0.76
C LEU A 153 0.18 1.78 2.28
N MET A 154 1.14 2.32 3.03
CA MET A 154 1.06 2.41 4.49
C MET A 154 0.56 3.78 4.95
N ILE A 155 1.09 4.87 4.36
CA ILE A 155 0.70 6.24 4.71
C ILE A 155 -0.61 6.59 4.00
N PRO A 156 -1.65 7.05 4.74
CA PRO A 156 -2.96 7.35 4.16
C PRO A 156 -2.94 8.56 3.20
N PRO A 157 -3.84 8.56 2.19
CA PRO A 157 -4.81 7.51 1.90
C PRO A 157 -4.17 6.28 1.25
N SER A 158 -4.46 5.09 1.76
CA SER A 158 -3.92 3.82 1.28
C SER A 158 -5.00 2.99 0.61
N LEU A 159 -4.79 2.61 -0.65
CA LEU A 159 -5.74 1.77 -1.37
C LEU A 159 -5.88 0.38 -0.74
N THR A 160 -4.80 -0.19 -0.24
CA THR A 160 -4.82 -1.49 0.43
C THR A 160 -5.59 -1.44 1.75
N LEU A 161 -5.44 -0.36 2.54
CA LEU A 161 -6.21 -0.18 3.77
C LEU A 161 -7.70 0.04 3.51
N ILE A 162 -8.06 0.74 2.40
CA ILE A 162 -9.47 0.85 1.99
C ILE A 162 -10.03 -0.54 1.67
N VAL A 163 -9.33 -1.29 0.83
CA VAL A 163 -9.74 -2.62 0.40
C VAL A 163 -9.83 -3.58 1.59
N TYR A 164 -8.84 -3.56 2.48
CA TYR A 164 -8.84 -4.34 3.71
C TYR A 164 -10.07 -3.99 4.58
N GLY A 165 -10.29 -2.70 4.88
CA GLY A 165 -11.39 -2.23 5.70
C GLY A 165 -12.77 -2.61 5.13
N VAL A 166 -12.94 -2.50 3.81
CA VAL A 166 -14.18 -2.94 3.13
C VAL A 166 -14.37 -4.45 3.24
N THR A 167 -13.29 -5.23 3.04
CA THR A 167 -13.37 -6.70 3.05
C THR A 167 -13.75 -7.27 4.41
N ILE A 168 -13.25 -6.68 5.50
CA ILE A 168 -13.51 -7.15 6.87
C ILE A 168 -14.54 -6.30 7.62
N ASN A 169 -15.12 -5.31 6.94
CA ASN A 169 -16.12 -4.37 7.48
C ASN A 169 -15.61 -3.54 8.67
N GLU A 170 -14.36 -3.06 8.57
CA GLU A 170 -13.73 -2.15 9.54
C GLU A 170 -13.68 -0.70 9.05
N SER A 171 -13.55 0.25 9.98
CA SER A 171 -13.51 1.68 9.67
C SER A 171 -12.26 2.07 8.88
N ILE A 172 -12.44 2.51 7.62
CA ILE A 172 -11.34 3.02 6.78
C ILE A 172 -10.63 4.20 7.44
N THR A 173 -11.38 5.09 8.08
CA THR A 173 -10.81 6.24 8.78
C THR A 173 -9.87 5.80 9.89
N LYS A 174 -10.28 4.84 10.74
CA LYS A 174 -9.42 4.30 11.80
C LYS A 174 -8.17 3.63 11.23
N LEU A 175 -8.32 2.85 10.17
CA LEU A 175 -7.19 2.19 9.48
C LEU A 175 -6.20 3.21 8.92
N PHE A 176 -6.68 4.33 8.38
CA PHE A 176 -5.82 5.40 7.90
C PHE A 176 -4.98 5.99 9.03
N PHE A 177 -5.59 6.31 10.16
CA PHE A 177 -4.84 6.86 11.31
C PHE A 177 -3.90 5.83 11.92
N ALA A 178 -4.26 4.55 11.92
CA ALA A 178 -3.40 3.46 12.34
C ALA A 178 -2.10 3.36 11.52
N GLY A 179 -2.13 3.74 10.24
CA GLY A 179 -0.98 3.69 9.33
C GLY A 179 0.01 4.86 9.48
N ILE A 180 -0.41 6.01 10.04
CA ILE A 180 0.42 7.23 10.06
C ILE A 180 1.68 7.04 10.90
N VAL A 181 1.52 6.67 12.17
CA VAL A 181 2.67 6.56 13.09
C VAL A 181 3.64 5.46 12.65
N PRO A 182 3.19 4.23 12.35
CA PRO A 182 4.07 3.19 11.81
C PRO A 182 4.78 3.60 10.52
N GLY A 183 4.08 4.28 9.60
CA GLY A 183 4.65 4.78 8.35
C GLY A 183 5.77 5.79 8.57
N LEU A 184 5.58 6.73 9.51
CA LEU A 184 6.61 7.70 9.87
C LEU A 184 7.81 7.05 10.59
N VAL A 185 7.55 6.06 11.46
CA VAL A 185 8.61 5.29 12.12
C VAL A 185 9.44 4.52 11.09
N LEU A 186 8.78 3.85 10.14
CA LEU A 186 9.48 3.14 9.06
C LEU A 186 10.31 4.08 8.19
N ALA A 187 9.77 5.25 7.83
CA ALA A 187 10.52 6.29 7.11
C ALA A 187 11.75 6.75 7.91
N ALA A 188 11.60 6.96 9.21
CA ALA A 188 12.73 7.33 10.08
C ALA A 188 13.77 6.21 10.17
N MET A 189 13.37 4.94 10.21
CA MET A 189 14.29 3.79 10.18
C MET A 189 15.08 3.74 8.86
N PHE A 190 14.42 3.96 7.72
CA PHE A 190 15.11 4.05 6.43
C PHE A 190 16.11 5.21 6.39
N MET A 191 15.70 6.38 6.90
CA MET A 191 16.61 7.54 7.02
C MET A 191 17.79 7.25 7.96
N GLY A 192 17.55 6.58 9.07
CA GLY A 192 18.60 6.15 10.01
C GLY A 192 19.63 5.24 9.33
N TYR A 193 19.17 4.26 8.55
CA TYR A 193 20.05 3.40 7.77
C TYR A 193 20.91 4.20 6.79
N VAL A 194 20.33 5.12 6.03
CA VAL A 194 21.08 5.98 5.09
C VAL A 194 22.13 6.80 5.83
N ALA A 195 21.77 7.38 6.98
CA ALA A 195 22.68 8.18 7.78
C ALA A 195 23.87 7.36 8.33
N VAL A 196 23.61 6.14 8.80
CA VAL A 196 24.67 5.22 9.28
C VAL A 196 25.53 4.77 8.11
N TYR A 197 24.93 4.31 7.02
CA TYR A 197 25.66 3.84 5.84
C TYR A 197 26.59 4.91 5.27
N SER A 198 26.13 6.15 5.20
CA SER A 198 26.92 7.27 4.67
C SER A 198 28.17 7.57 5.49
N LYS A 199 28.15 7.30 6.80
CA LYS A 199 29.29 7.49 7.70
C LYS A 199 30.28 6.32 7.70
N VAL A 200 29.79 5.11 7.46
CA VAL A 200 30.60 3.88 7.57
C VAL A 200 31.18 3.46 6.22
N SER A 201 30.46 3.71 5.13
CA SER A 201 30.85 3.23 3.81
C SER A 201 31.97 4.06 3.18
N LYS A 202 33.06 3.38 2.83
CA LYS A 202 34.19 4.00 2.08
C LYS A 202 33.83 4.38 0.64
N SER A 203 32.70 3.88 0.09
CA SER A 203 32.21 4.19 -1.26
C SER A 203 31.35 5.45 -1.31
N TRP A 204 31.10 6.10 -0.18
CA TRP A 204 30.27 7.29 -0.07
C TRP A 204 31.05 8.56 -0.43
N HIS A 205 31.04 8.92 -1.73
CA HIS A 205 31.74 10.11 -2.23
C HIS A 205 30.84 10.93 -3.20
N PRO A 206 29.67 11.40 -2.76
CA PRO A 206 28.85 12.26 -3.59
C PRO A 206 29.54 13.62 -3.80
N LEU A 207 29.16 14.32 -4.85
CA LEU A 207 29.58 15.70 -5.05
C LEU A 207 29.05 16.58 -3.92
N SER A 208 29.86 17.52 -3.46
CA SER A 208 29.46 18.48 -2.42
C SER A 208 28.30 19.34 -2.91
N GLU A 209 27.23 19.38 -2.12
CA GLU A 209 26.09 20.25 -2.40
C GLU A 209 26.40 21.69 -1.97
N PRO A 210 25.98 22.69 -2.75
CA PRO A 210 26.12 24.10 -2.38
C PRO A 210 25.33 24.39 -1.10
N VAL A 211 25.96 25.09 -0.18
CA VAL A 211 25.32 25.49 1.08
C VAL A 211 24.33 26.60 0.80
N MET A 212 23.05 26.29 0.80
CA MET A 212 22.00 27.31 0.67
C MET A 212 21.78 28.03 2.00
N SER A 213 21.52 29.33 1.91
CA SER A 213 21.11 30.16 3.05
C SER A 213 19.72 29.74 3.58
N LEU A 214 19.41 30.10 4.83
CA LEU A 214 18.08 29.82 5.40
C LEU A 214 16.94 30.47 4.57
N SER A 215 17.19 31.69 4.08
CA SER A 215 16.25 32.41 3.21
C SER A 215 15.95 31.67 1.92
N GLU A 216 16.98 31.11 1.28
CA GLU A 216 16.82 30.32 0.05
C GLU A 216 16.07 28.99 0.34
N LYS A 217 16.37 28.34 1.48
CA LYS A 217 15.65 27.13 1.90
C LYS A 217 14.16 27.41 2.09
N LEU A 218 13.82 28.47 2.83
CA LEU A 218 12.43 28.88 3.06
C LEU A 218 11.73 29.25 1.76
N ARG A 219 12.44 29.97 0.86
CA ARG A 219 11.91 30.31 -0.47
C ARG A 219 11.60 29.07 -1.30
N ASN A 220 12.45 28.04 -1.26
CA ASN A 220 12.22 26.78 -1.97
C ASN A 220 11.13 25.95 -1.30
N SER A 221 10.99 26.00 0.03
CA SER A 221 9.91 25.29 0.74
C SER A 221 8.50 25.72 0.33
N ARG A 222 8.33 26.92 -0.29
CA ARG A 222 7.03 27.35 -0.83
C ARG A 222 6.43 26.36 -1.84
N PHE A 223 7.29 25.63 -2.54
CA PHE A 223 6.85 24.61 -3.51
C PHE A 223 6.18 23.39 -2.83
N LEU A 224 6.43 23.17 -1.53
CA LEU A 224 5.76 22.11 -0.75
C LEU A 224 4.39 22.53 -0.22
N ILE A 225 4.14 23.85 -0.09
CA ILE A 225 2.92 24.36 0.56
C ILE A 225 1.64 23.80 -0.08
N PRO A 226 1.48 23.78 -1.42
CA PRO A 226 0.22 23.32 -2.02
C PRO A 226 -0.10 21.85 -1.69
N VAL A 227 0.90 20.97 -1.74
CA VAL A 227 0.69 19.55 -1.43
C VAL A 227 0.48 19.31 0.05
N LEU A 228 1.24 19.99 0.92
CA LEU A 228 1.07 19.88 2.37
C LEU A 228 -0.30 20.41 2.81
N LEU A 229 -0.78 21.51 2.18
CA LEU A 229 -2.12 22.03 2.43
C LEU A 229 -3.20 21.01 2.01
N LEU A 230 -3.05 20.41 0.82
CA LEU A 230 -3.98 19.38 0.35
C LEU A 230 -4.03 18.18 1.32
N ILE A 231 -2.87 17.65 1.72
CA ILE A 231 -2.76 16.57 2.69
C ILE A 231 -3.42 16.97 4.02
N SER A 232 -3.13 18.20 4.49
CA SER A 232 -3.70 18.70 5.74
C SER A 232 -5.23 18.84 5.69
N ILE A 233 -5.79 19.25 4.54
CA ILE A 233 -7.24 19.31 4.36
C ILE A 233 -7.84 17.90 4.38
N VAL A 234 -7.29 16.97 3.60
CA VAL A 234 -7.82 15.61 3.49
C VAL A 234 -7.71 14.86 4.82
N ILE A 235 -6.50 14.77 5.38
CA ILE A 235 -6.26 14.02 6.63
C ILE A 235 -6.85 14.78 7.83
N GLY A 236 -6.67 16.10 7.87
CA GLY A 236 -7.17 16.93 8.99
C GLY A 236 -8.69 16.95 9.10
N SER A 237 -9.42 16.97 7.96
CA SER A 237 -10.88 16.90 7.99
C SER A 237 -11.42 15.60 8.59
N MET A 238 -10.75 14.48 8.30
CA MET A 238 -11.08 13.18 8.88
C MET A 238 -10.73 13.13 10.39
N TYR A 239 -9.53 13.62 10.75
CA TYR A 239 -9.07 13.58 12.16
C TYR A 239 -9.95 14.41 13.09
N LEU A 240 -10.38 15.57 12.61
CA LEU A 240 -11.25 16.47 13.37
C LEU A 240 -12.73 16.03 13.37
N GLY A 241 -13.06 14.95 12.65
CA GLY A 241 -14.42 14.44 12.55
C GLY A 241 -15.35 15.29 11.67
N PHE A 242 -14.81 16.16 10.80
CA PHE A 242 -15.60 16.98 9.89
C PHE A 242 -16.01 16.24 8.62
N ALA A 243 -15.27 15.20 8.23
CA ALA A 243 -15.50 14.44 7.02
C ALA A 243 -15.26 12.94 7.22
N THR A 244 -16.07 12.15 6.57
CA THR A 244 -15.82 10.71 6.34
C THR A 244 -14.67 10.52 5.34
N ALA A 245 -14.18 9.29 5.18
CA ALA A 245 -13.16 8.99 4.18
C ALA A 245 -13.61 9.33 2.75
N THR A 246 -14.89 9.12 2.42
CA THR A 246 -15.48 9.42 1.11
C THR A 246 -15.55 10.93 0.84
N GLU A 247 -15.99 11.71 1.82
CA GLU A 247 -16.04 13.18 1.71
C GLU A 247 -14.64 13.79 1.63
N ALA A 248 -13.71 13.30 2.44
CA ALA A 248 -12.31 13.72 2.39
C ALA A 248 -11.67 13.41 1.02
N ALA A 249 -12.01 12.28 0.41
CA ALA A 249 -11.58 11.93 -0.95
C ALA A 249 -12.13 12.91 -1.99
N ALA A 250 -13.38 13.37 -1.84
CA ALA A 250 -13.96 14.40 -2.72
C ALA A 250 -13.22 15.73 -2.56
N PHE A 251 -12.89 16.16 -1.33
CA PHE A 251 -12.03 17.34 -1.10
C PHE A 251 -10.65 17.16 -1.76
N GLY A 252 -10.09 15.96 -1.69
CA GLY A 252 -8.84 15.62 -2.35
C GLY A 252 -8.88 15.78 -3.88
N VAL A 253 -9.95 15.32 -4.52
CA VAL A 253 -10.17 15.48 -5.98
C VAL A 253 -10.30 16.95 -6.34
N ILE A 254 -11.16 17.70 -5.63
CA ILE A 254 -11.36 19.13 -5.88
C ILE A 254 -10.04 19.89 -5.69
N GLY A 255 -9.34 19.66 -4.58
CA GLY A 255 -8.04 20.28 -4.30
C GLY A 255 -6.98 19.92 -5.34
N GLY A 256 -6.94 18.67 -5.80
CA GLY A 256 -6.06 18.21 -6.87
C GLY A 256 -6.34 18.92 -8.21
N LEU A 257 -7.62 19.10 -8.58
CA LEU A 257 -8.01 19.83 -9.79
C LEU A 257 -7.65 21.33 -9.69
N VAL A 258 -7.89 21.95 -8.54
CA VAL A 258 -7.50 23.34 -8.27
C VAL A 258 -5.98 23.49 -8.38
N LEU A 259 -5.22 22.57 -7.81
CA LEU A 259 -3.76 22.57 -7.90
C LEU A 259 -3.28 22.41 -9.35
N ALA A 260 -3.84 21.45 -10.10
CA ALA A 260 -3.51 21.23 -11.49
C ALA A 260 -3.84 22.47 -12.36
N ALA A 261 -4.98 23.13 -12.09
CA ALA A 261 -5.36 24.37 -12.78
C ALA A 261 -4.40 25.52 -12.44
N SER A 262 -4.05 25.72 -11.17
CA SER A 262 -3.13 26.78 -10.73
C SER A 262 -1.72 26.61 -11.30
N GLN A 263 -1.29 25.38 -11.55
CA GLN A 263 0.01 25.06 -12.18
C GLN A 263 -0.04 25.09 -13.71
N GLY A 264 -1.22 25.32 -14.32
CA GLY A 264 -1.39 25.32 -15.77
C GLY A 264 -1.23 23.92 -16.41
N THR A 265 -1.33 22.84 -15.62
CA THR A 265 -1.23 21.45 -16.08
C THR A 265 -2.59 20.83 -16.39
N LEU A 266 -3.69 21.46 -15.99
CA LEU A 266 -5.05 21.00 -16.25
C LEU A 266 -5.45 21.37 -17.70
N SER A 267 -5.71 20.34 -18.50
CA SER A 267 -6.26 20.43 -19.84
C SER A 267 -7.36 19.38 -20.01
N ALA A 268 -8.22 19.52 -21.03
CA ALA A 268 -9.22 18.49 -21.34
C ALA A 268 -8.57 17.09 -21.52
N LYS A 269 -7.39 17.06 -22.14
CA LYS A 269 -6.62 15.82 -22.33
C LYS A 269 -6.12 15.22 -21.01
N THR A 270 -5.49 16.03 -20.14
CA THR A 270 -5.00 15.54 -18.84
C THR A 270 -6.13 15.15 -17.90
N PHE A 271 -7.25 15.88 -17.92
CA PHE A 271 -8.46 15.53 -17.19
C PHE A 271 -9.00 14.17 -17.64
N ALA A 272 -9.24 13.98 -18.96
CA ALA A 272 -9.73 12.71 -19.50
C ALA A 272 -8.78 11.54 -19.21
N GLN A 273 -7.46 11.77 -19.30
CA GLN A 273 -6.48 10.74 -19.01
C GLN A 273 -6.44 10.37 -17.52
N SER A 274 -6.56 11.35 -16.60
CA SER A 274 -6.62 11.06 -15.17
C SER A 274 -7.89 10.30 -14.80
N LEU A 275 -9.03 10.71 -15.36
CA LEU A 275 -10.30 10.02 -15.14
C LEU A 275 -10.28 8.59 -15.68
N MET A 276 -9.73 8.39 -16.90
CA MET A 276 -9.60 7.06 -17.49
C MET A 276 -8.65 6.16 -16.69
N GLY A 277 -7.53 6.70 -16.19
CA GLY A 277 -6.61 5.97 -15.30
C GLY A 277 -7.31 5.52 -14.02
N ALA A 278 -8.00 6.45 -13.36
CA ALA A 278 -8.78 6.15 -12.16
C ALA A 278 -9.88 5.11 -12.41
N THR A 279 -10.61 5.25 -13.50
CA THR A 279 -11.69 4.31 -13.87
C THR A 279 -11.15 2.89 -14.08
N ARG A 280 -10.03 2.75 -14.81
CA ARG A 280 -9.41 1.42 -15.05
C ARG A 280 -8.98 0.75 -13.76
N THR A 281 -8.28 1.47 -12.91
CA THR A 281 -7.80 0.93 -11.63
C THR A 281 -8.96 0.61 -10.69
N SER A 282 -9.96 1.48 -10.60
CA SER A 282 -11.15 1.27 -9.77
C SER A 282 -11.97 0.07 -10.23
N ALA A 283 -12.18 -0.08 -11.56
CA ALA A 283 -12.91 -1.21 -12.12
C ALA A 283 -12.18 -2.54 -11.87
N MET A 284 -10.84 -2.55 -11.97
CA MET A 284 -10.03 -3.72 -11.65
C MET A 284 -10.21 -4.13 -10.18
N ILE A 285 -10.08 -3.18 -9.26
CA ILE A 285 -10.20 -3.46 -7.82
C ILE A 285 -11.65 -3.88 -7.48
N ALA A 286 -12.66 -3.22 -8.04
CA ALA A 286 -14.06 -3.59 -7.84
C ALA A 286 -14.35 -5.03 -8.29
N LEU A 287 -13.79 -5.45 -9.43
CA LEU A 287 -13.91 -6.83 -9.90
C LEU A 287 -13.27 -7.85 -8.95
N ILE A 288 -12.09 -7.51 -8.40
CA ILE A 288 -11.41 -8.37 -7.42
C ILE A 288 -12.23 -8.46 -6.12
N LEU A 289 -12.75 -7.33 -5.62
CA LEU A 289 -13.59 -7.30 -4.42
C LEU A 289 -14.90 -8.10 -4.60
N ALA A 290 -15.54 -7.97 -5.75
CA ALA A 290 -16.73 -8.73 -6.08
C ALA A 290 -16.46 -10.25 -6.10
N GLY A 291 -15.34 -10.66 -6.73
CA GLY A 291 -14.91 -12.05 -6.74
C GLY A 291 -14.58 -12.59 -5.36
N ALA A 292 -13.91 -11.80 -4.55
CA ALA A 292 -13.56 -12.19 -3.17
C ALA A 292 -14.77 -12.28 -2.25
N ALA A 293 -15.72 -11.34 -2.38
CA ALA A 293 -16.97 -11.40 -1.60
C ALA A 293 -17.74 -12.69 -1.91
N PHE A 294 -17.84 -13.06 -3.18
CA PHE A 294 -18.47 -14.31 -3.58
C PHE A 294 -17.67 -15.54 -3.13
N LEU A 295 -16.34 -15.51 -3.20
CA LEU A 295 -15.48 -16.57 -2.66
C LEU A 295 -15.64 -16.71 -1.14
N SER A 296 -15.63 -15.62 -0.38
CA SER A 296 -15.85 -15.62 1.08
C SER A 296 -17.16 -16.29 1.45
N LEU A 297 -18.23 -15.95 0.73
CA LEU A 297 -19.54 -16.57 0.95
C LEU A 297 -19.51 -18.06 0.62
N SER A 298 -18.95 -18.45 -0.52
CA SER A 298 -18.78 -19.85 -0.94
C SER A 298 -18.01 -20.66 0.11
N MET A 299 -16.86 -20.13 0.57
CA MET A 299 -16.07 -20.77 1.61
C MET A 299 -16.82 -20.88 2.94
N GLY A 300 -17.64 -19.90 3.30
CA GLY A 300 -18.50 -19.94 4.46
C GLY A 300 -19.45 -21.15 4.46
N PHE A 301 -19.98 -21.52 3.30
CA PHE A 301 -20.85 -22.70 3.15
C PHE A 301 -20.10 -24.02 3.27
N THR A 302 -18.83 -24.07 2.90
CA THR A 302 -18.00 -25.28 3.08
C THR A 302 -17.56 -25.50 4.52
N GLY A 303 -17.72 -24.52 5.40
CA GLY A 303 -17.22 -24.56 6.78
C GLY A 303 -15.68 -24.49 6.90
N LEU A 304 -14.98 -24.34 5.79
CA LEU A 304 -13.51 -24.33 5.73
C LEU A 304 -12.86 -23.26 6.63
N PRO A 305 -13.35 -21.99 6.68
CA PRO A 305 -12.78 -20.99 7.58
C PRO A 305 -12.83 -21.39 9.06
N ARG A 306 -13.96 -21.99 9.49
CA ARG A 306 -14.10 -22.51 10.86
C ARG A 306 -13.16 -23.69 11.13
N ALA A 307 -13.03 -24.60 10.16
CA ALA A 307 -12.15 -25.75 10.31
C ALA A 307 -10.67 -25.32 10.44
N LEU A 308 -10.24 -24.34 9.66
CA LEU A 308 -8.89 -23.78 9.76
C LEU A 308 -8.66 -23.01 11.07
N ALA A 309 -9.65 -22.22 11.51
CA ALA A 309 -9.58 -21.54 12.80
C ALA A 309 -9.47 -22.54 13.96
N ASN A 310 -10.26 -23.63 13.94
CA ASN A 310 -10.19 -24.68 14.96
C ASN A 310 -8.84 -25.41 14.95
N LEU A 311 -8.27 -25.67 13.78
CA LEU A 311 -6.96 -26.31 13.64
C LEU A 311 -5.85 -25.47 14.30
N ILE A 312 -5.92 -24.13 14.17
CA ILE A 312 -5.00 -23.22 14.88
C ILE A 312 -5.21 -23.28 16.39
N ALA A 313 -6.48 -23.33 16.84
CA ALA A 313 -6.79 -23.49 18.24
C ALA A 313 -6.29 -24.85 18.81
N GLU A 314 -6.38 -25.93 18.02
CA GLU A 314 -5.84 -27.25 18.37
C GLU A 314 -4.31 -27.23 18.47
N TRP A 315 -3.63 -26.52 17.57
CA TRP A 315 -2.18 -26.35 17.60
C TRP A 315 -1.71 -25.44 18.75
N LYS A 316 -2.65 -24.77 19.44
CA LYS A 316 -2.38 -23.84 20.55
C LYS A 316 -1.33 -22.79 20.21
N LEU A 317 -1.33 -22.32 18.96
CA LEU A 317 -0.41 -21.28 18.53
C LEU A 317 -0.66 -20.01 19.36
N SER A 318 0.41 -19.47 19.89
CA SER A 318 0.40 -18.13 20.48
C SER A 318 0.14 -17.08 19.38
N GLN A 319 -0.30 -15.87 19.76
CA GLN A 319 -0.46 -14.75 18.82
C GLN A 319 0.83 -14.51 18.03
N PHE A 320 1.98 -14.58 18.70
CA PHE A 320 3.28 -14.39 18.06
C PHE A 320 3.58 -15.46 17.01
N GLU A 321 3.35 -16.73 17.31
CA GLU A 321 3.58 -17.83 16.36
C GLU A 321 2.65 -17.73 15.15
N LEU A 322 1.38 -17.40 15.36
CA LEU A 322 0.44 -17.15 14.26
C LEU A 322 0.92 -16.01 13.35
N LEU A 323 1.36 -14.89 13.94
CA LEU A 323 1.88 -13.75 13.17
C LEU A 323 3.14 -14.12 12.39
N MET A 324 4.03 -14.95 12.94
CA MET A 324 5.22 -15.42 12.21
C MET A 324 4.86 -16.34 11.04
N VAL A 325 3.89 -17.23 11.21
CA VAL A 325 3.38 -18.08 10.12
C VAL A 325 2.77 -17.20 9.02
N LEU A 326 1.93 -16.23 9.39
CA LEU A 326 1.33 -15.30 8.44
C LEU A 326 2.37 -14.41 7.75
N LEU A 327 3.41 -13.96 8.46
CA LEU A 327 4.53 -13.22 7.89
C LEU A 327 5.19 -13.99 6.75
N ILE A 328 5.57 -15.24 7.00
CA ILE A 328 6.21 -16.09 5.98
C ILE A 328 5.23 -16.37 4.84
N PHE A 329 3.99 -16.69 5.14
CA PHE A 329 2.94 -16.96 4.15
C PHE A 329 2.74 -15.77 3.20
N TYR A 330 2.59 -14.55 3.72
CA TYR A 330 2.38 -13.36 2.90
C TYR A 330 3.62 -12.91 2.13
N ILE A 331 4.82 -13.14 2.65
CA ILE A 331 6.06 -12.90 1.89
C ILE A 331 6.09 -13.82 0.66
N ILE A 332 5.78 -15.11 0.84
CA ILE A 332 5.74 -16.06 -0.28
C ILE A 332 4.62 -15.71 -1.26
N LEU A 333 3.41 -15.45 -0.77
CA LEU A 333 2.26 -15.14 -1.61
C LEU A 333 2.46 -13.85 -2.41
N GLY A 334 2.93 -12.81 -1.76
CA GLY A 334 3.13 -11.51 -2.39
C GLY A 334 4.35 -11.45 -3.32
N CYS A 335 5.20 -12.50 -3.36
CA CYS A 335 6.15 -12.67 -4.46
C CYS A 335 5.46 -12.91 -5.81
N PHE A 336 4.20 -13.38 -5.81
CA PHE A 336 3.45 -13.73 -7.02
C PHE A 336 2.26 -12.82 -7.30
N LEU A 337 1.71 -12.20 -6.26
CA LEU A 337 0.52 -11.35 -6.33
C LEU A 337 0.85 -9.93 -5.90
N ASP A 338 0.09 -8.97 -6.40
CA ASP A 338 0.12 -7.60 -5.89
C ASP A 338 -0.52 -7.49 -4.49
N GLY A 339 -0.26 -6.38 -3.81
CA GLY A 339 -0.69 -6.18 -2.44
C GLY A 339 -2.18 -6.27 -2.21
N ILE A 340 -2.96 -5.66 -3.09
CA ILE A 340 -4.42 -5.66 -2.99
C ILE A 340 -4.98 -7.06 -3.19
N SER A 341 -4.54 -7.74 -4.25
CA SER A 341 -4.95 -9.11 -4.54
C SER A 341 -4.60 -10.09 -3.43
N SER A 342 -3.41 -9.95 -2.83
CA SER A 342 -2.97 -10.78 -1.71
C SER A 342 -3.87 -10.65 -0.49
N VAL A 343 -4.25 -9.42 -0.13
CA VAL A 343 -5.16 -9.16 0.99
C VAL A 343 -6.55 -9.72 0.70
N VAL A 344 -7.12 -9.37 -0.43
CA VAL A 344 -8.51 -9.75 -0.76
C VAL A 344 -8.69 -11.25 -0.87
N LEU A 345 -7.72 -11.95 -1.49
CA LEU A 345 -7.75 -13.40 -1.67
C LEU A 345 -7.78 -14.14 -0.33
N THR A 346 -7.07 -13.64 0.66
CA THR A 346 -6.79 -14.39 1.89
C THR A 346 -7.69 -14.03 3.06
N MET A 347 -8.32 -12.85 3.08
CA MET A 347 -9.10 -12.37 4.21
C MET A 347 -10.27 -13.29 4.58
N ALA A 348 -10.88 -13.97 3.61
CA ALA A 348 -11.93 -14.95 3.87
C ALA A 348 -11.51 -16.06 4.87
N VAL A 349 -10.22 -16.37 4.92
CA VAL A 349 -9.63 -17.41 5.79
C VAL A 349 -8.90 -16.79 6.97
N VAL A 350 -8.11 -15.76 6.72
CA VAL A 350 -7.19 -15.19 7.72
C VAL A 350 -7.95 -14.39 8.79
N GLU A 351 -9.00 -13.65 8.40
CA GLU A 351 -9.76 -12.81 9.34
C GLU A 351 -10.39 -13.64 10.48
N PRO A 352 -11.11 -14.77 10.25
CA PRO A 352 -11.60 -15.58 11.34
C PRO A 352 -10.50 -16.13 12.26
N MET A 353 -9.34 -16.48 11.71
CA MET A 353 -8.18 -16.97 12.47
C MET A 353 -7.61 -15.88 13.40
N VAL A 354 -7.47 -14.66 12.89
CA VAL A 354 -6.96 -13.50 13.61
C VAL A 354 -7.94 -13.10 14.74
N ARG A 355 -9.24 -13.09 14.46
CA ARG A 355 -10.28 -12.83 15.48
C ARG A 355 -10.25 -13.88 16.59
N GLN A 356 -10.14 -15.16 16.25
CA GLN A 356 -10.08 -16.24 17.24
C GLN A 356 -8.81 -16.16 18.10
N ALA A 357 -7.70 -15.71 17.54
CA ALA A 357 -6.47 -15.46 18.27
C ALA A 357 -6.53 -14.20 19.17
N GLY A 358 -7.62 -13.42 19.12
CA GLY A 358 -7.81 -12.21 19.91
C GLY A 358 -6.90 -11.04 19.47
N ILE A 359 -6.48 -11.02 18.21
CA ILE A 359 -5.68 -9.92 17.63
C ILE A 359 -6.61 -8.81 17.15
N ASP A 360 -6.31 -7.57 17.48
CA ASP A 360 -7.05 -6.40 17.01
C ASP A 360 -6.96 -6.26 15.49
N LEU A 361 -8.09 -6.07 14.81
CA LEU A 361 -8.16 -6.06 13.36
C LEU A 361 -7.61 -4.76 12.74
N ILE A 362 -7.66 -3.65 13.44
CA ILE A 362 -7.07 -2.39 12.97
C ILE A 362 -5.55 -2.51 13.01
N TRP A 363 -5.01 -3.02 14.10
CA TRP A 363 -3.59 -3.33 14.23
C TRP A 363 -3.13 -4.35 13.16
N PHE A 364 -3.92 -5.43 12.97
CA PHE A 364 -3.63 -6.44 11.96
C PHE A 364 -3.64 -5.88 10.54
N GLY A 365 -4.50 -4.89 10.26
CA GLY A 365 -4.49 -4.17 8.98
C GLY A 365 -3.15 -3.49 8.69
N ILE A 366 -2.49 -2.94 9.70
CA ILE A 366 -1.16 -2.34 9.54
C ILE A 366 -0.09 -3.42 9.39
N PHE A 367 -0.15 -4.48 10.20
CA PHE A 367 0.75 -5.63 10.08
C PHE A 367 0.72 -6.20 8.66
N ILE A 368 -0.47 -6.50 8.12
CA ILE A 368 -0.60 -7.10 6.79
C ILE A 368 -0.09 -6.17 5.68
N VAL A 369 -0.33 -4.85 5.78
CA VAL A 369 0.19 -3.89 4.80
C VAL A 369 1.72 -3.89 4.80
N VAL A 370 2.37 -3.86 5.96
CA VAL A 370 3.84 -3.93 6.04
C VAL A 370 4.36 -5.21 5.40
N VAL A 371 3.76 -6.35 5.72
CA VAL A 371 4.21 -7.66 5.23
C VAL A 371 4.00 -7.81 3.71
N VAL A 372 2.86 -7.36 3.22
CA VAL A 372 2.57 -7.39 1.77
C VAL A 372 3.52 -6.45 1.01
N GLU A 373 3.83 -5.29 1.58
CA GLU A 373 4.80 -4.36 0.99
C GLU A 373 6.24 -4.91 0.99
N MET A 374 6.62 -5.69 2.01
CA MET A 374 7.88 -6.43 1.99
C MET A 374 7.97 -7.36 0.79
N ALA A 375 6.90 -8.05 0.47
CA ALA A 375 6.84 -8.95 -0.68
C ALA A 375 6.99 -8.21 -2.02
N GLN A 376 6.55 -6.94 -2.12
CA GLN A 376 6.71 -6.10 -3.31
C GLN A 376 8.18 -5.81 -3.67
N ILE A 377 9.08 -5.92 -2.71
CA ILE A 377 10.53 -5.72 -2.89
C ILE A 377 11.33 -7.02 -2.73
N THR A 378 10.66 -8.17 -2.79
CA THR A 378 11.26 -9.50 -2.61
C THR A 378 11.23 -10.29 -3.93
N PRO A 379 12.36 -10.87 -4.39
CA PRO A 379 12.35 -11.75 -5.56
C PRO A 379 11.55 -13.04 -5.25
N PRO A 380 11.01 -13.76 -6.27
CA PRO A 380 11.37 -13.68 -7.69
C PRO A 380 10.65 -12.58 -8.49
N ILE A 381 9.43 -12.18 -8.11
CA ILE A 381 8.68 -11.22 -8.92
C ILE A 381 8.80 -9.81 -8.33
N GLY A 382 8.40 -9.56 -7.09
CA GLY A 382 8.49 -8.27 -6.43
C GLY A 382 8.11 -7.08 -7.31
N PHE A 383 6.83 -6.70 -7.35
CA PHE A 383 6.31 -5.75 -8.34
C PHE A 383 7.11 -4.45 -8.45
N ASN A 384 7.56 -3.88 -7.31
CA ASN A 384 8.38 -2.68 -7.29
C ASN A 384 9.76 -2.88 -7.89
N LEU A 385 10.32 -4.10 -7.83
CA LEU A 385 11.61 -4.42 -8.44
C LEU A 385 11.52 -4.37 -9.98
N PHE A 386 10.41 -4.86 -10.57
CA PHE A 386 10.17 -4.74 -12.00
C PHE A 386 10.00 -3.30 -12.46
N VAL A 387 9.28 -2.49 -11.69
CA VAL A 387 9.16 -1.06 -11.98
C VAL A 387 10.54 -0.40 -11.98
N LEU A 388 11.39 -0.69 -10.98
CA LEU A 388 12.76 -0.18 -10.93
C LEU A 388 13.61 -0.69 -12.09
N GLN A 389 13.47 -1.93 -12.47
CA GLN A 389 14.17 -2.49 -13.63
C GLN A 389 13.84 -1.71 -14.91
N GLY A 390 12.56 -1.44 -15.15
CA GLY A 390 12.12 -0.63 -16.29
C GLY A 390 12.61 0.82 -16.26
N MET A 391 12.90 1.37 -15.07
CA MET A 391 13.37 2.75 -14.91
C MET A 391 14.89 2.88 -14.95
N THR A 392 15.63 1.85 -14.59
CA THR A 392 17.08 1.94 -14.34
C THR A 392 17.94 1.14 -15.33
N ASN A 393 17.35 0.22 -16.07
CA ASN A 393 18.01 -0.75 -16.96
C ASN A 393 19.05 -1.66 -16.25
N HIS A 394 18.96 -1.79 -14.91
CA HIS A 394 19.79 -2.74 -14.17
C HIS A 394 19.18 -4.14 -14.20
N GLU A 395 20.05 -5.15 -14.03
CA GLU A 395 19.59 -6.52 -13.85
C GLU A 395 18.78 -6.68 -12.54
N MET A 396 17.79 -7.57 -12.58
CA MET A 396 16.95 -7.88 -11.42
C MET A 396 17.78 -8.30 -10.19
N SER A 397 18.84 -9.06 -10.39
CA SER A 397 19.76 -9.49 -9.35
C SER A 397 20.42 -8.33 -8.62
N PHE A 398 20.81 -7.28 -9.34
CA PHE A 398 21.39 -6.07 -8.75
C PHE A 398 20.34 -5.29 -7.93
N ILE A 399 19.16 -5.07 -8.50
CA ILE A 399 18.07 -4.36 -7.85
C ILE A 399 17.63 -5.08 -6.56
N SER A 400 17.49 -6.40 -6.62
CA SER A 400 17.12 -7.22 -5.47
C SER A 400 18.16 -7.12 -4.35
N ARG A 401 19.46 -7.23 -4.67
CA ARG A 401 20.53 -7.05 -3.68
C ARG A 401 20.54 -5.65 -3.06
N ALA A 402 20.31 -4.62 -3.86
CA ALA A 402 20.24 -3.25 -3.37
C ALA A 402 19.05 -3.04 -2.43
N SER A 403 17.97 -3.80 -2.58
CA SER A 403 16.75 -3.71 -1.76
C SER A 403 16.83 -4.50 -0.44
N ILE A 404 17.78 -5.45 -0.29
CA ILE A 404 17.90 -6.28 0.92
C ILE A 404 17.94 -5.46 2.23
N PRO A 405 18.73 -4.39 2.36
CA PRO A 405 18.76 -3.63 3.60
C PRO A 405 17.39 -3.04 3.96
N MET A 406 16.63 -2.57 2.97
CA MET A 406 15.29 -2.01 3.19
C MET A 406 14.30 -3.11 3.60
N PHE A 407 14.38 -4.28 2.98
CA PHE A 407 13.62 -5.47 3.39
C PHE A 407 13.89 -5.83 4.86
N LEU A 408 15.16 -5.89 5.27
CA LEU A 408 15.52 -6.22 6.66
C LEU A 408 15.00 -5.17 7.66
N ILE A 409 14.99 -3.89 7.28
CA ILE A 409 14.40 -2.82 8.10
C ILE A 409 12.89 -3.03 8.24
N MET A 410 12.19 -3.45 7.17
CA MET A 410 10.77 -3.75 7.24
C MET A 410 10.49 -4.99 8.11
N VAL A 411 11.34 -6.03 8.06
CA VAL A 411 11.29 -7.15 9.02
C VAL A 411 11.41 -6.63 10.44
N LEU A 412 12.39 -5.76 10.70
CA LEU A 412 12.55 -5.13 12.01
C LEU A 412 11.28 -4.33 12.41
N MET A 413 10.67 -3.61 11.47
CA MET A 413 9.43 -2.87 11.71
C MET A 413 8.28 -3.79 12.13
N VAL A 414 8.17 -5.00 11.55
CA VAL A 414 7.18 -6.00 11.97
C VAL A 414 7.38 -6.37 13.44
N PHE A 415 8.63 -6.62 13.87
CA PHE A 415 8.91 -6.89 15.29
C PHE A 415 8.63 -5.68 16.18
N VAL A 416 8.92 -4.47 15.71
CA VAL A 416 8.60 -3.23 16.43
C VAL A 416 7.08 -3.10 16.62
N LEU A 417 6.26 -3.40 15.60
CA LEU A 417 4.80 -3.40 15.70
C LEU A 417 4.27 -4.45 16.69
N ILE A 418 4.88 -5.64 16.73
CA ILE A 418 4.48 -6.69 17.67
C ILE A 418 4.84 -6.31 19.11
N LEU A 419 5.99 -5.70 19.32
CA LEU A 419 6.44 -5.29 20.66
C LEU A 419 5.75 -4.02 21.17
N PHE A 420 5.36 -3.13 20.25
CA PHE A 420 4.74 -1.84 20.57
C PHE A 420 3.44 -1.67 19.75
N PRO A 421 2.35 -2.42 20.06
CA PRO A 421 1.10 -2.38 19.31
C PRO A 421 0.45 -0.98 19.32
N ASP A 422 0.68 -0.19 20.34
CA ASP A 422 0.18 1.19 20.48
C ASP A 422 0.64 2.11 19.33
N LEU A 423 1.71 1.78 18.62
CA LEU A 423 2.12 2.53 17.44
C LEU A 423 1.02 2.56 16.37
N ALA A 424 0.21 1.51 16.27
CA ALA A 424 -0.89 1.44 15.31
C ALA A 424 -2.26 1.78 15.94
N THR A 425 -2.44 1.59 17.25
CA THR A 425 -3.77 1.74 17.88
C THR A 425 -3.96 3.08 18.57
N TRP A 426 -2.89 3.71 19.08
CA TRP A 426 -2.99 4.94 19.86
C TRP A 426 -3.68 6.10 19.11
N LEU A 427 -3.34 6.35 17.87
CA LEU A 427 -3.90 7.48 17.11
C LEU A 427 -5.38 7.26 16.74
N PRO A 428 -5.82 6.07 16.28
CA PRO A 428 -7.24 5.76 16.08
C PRO A 428 -8.10 5.85 17.33
N GLU A 429 -7.57 5.49 18.50
CA GLU A 429 -8.31 5.55 19.77
C GLU A 429 -8.52 6.99 20.29
N ASN A 430 -7.59 7.90 19.94
CA ASN A 430 -7.63 9.29 20.39
C ASN A 430 -8.26 10.26 19.37
N MET A 431 -8.74 9.76 18.21
CA MET A 431 -9.42 10.59 17.24
C MET A 431 -10.84 10.94 17.67
N ARG A 432 -11.34 12.10 17.22
CA ARG A 432 -12.74 12.46 17.44
C ARG A 432 -13.66 11.53 16.65
N PRO A 433 -14.79 11.08 17.23
CA PRO A 433 -15.76 10.32 16.47
C PRO A 433 -16.24 11.16 15.28
N GLY A 434 -16.12 10.60 14.09
CA GLY A 434 -16.61 11.22 12.85
C GLY A 434 -18.14 11.20 12.79
N PRO A 435 -18.74 11.92 11.82
CA PRO A 435 -20.16 11.83 11.56
C PRO A 435 -20.54 10.38 11.28
N SER A 436 -21.59 9.92 11.96
CA SER A 436 -22.15 8.56 11.83
C SER A 436 -22.82 8.37 10.48
#